data_e40f2b928ebcd7cbd9f3b59f3184b799
#
_entry.id   e40f2b928ebcd7cbd9f3b59f3184b799
#
_cell.length_a   1.000
_cell.length_b   1.000
_cell.length_c   1.000
_cell.angle_alpha   90.00
_cell.angle_beta   90.00
_cell.angle_gamma   90.00
#
_symmetry.space_group_name_H-M   'P 1'
#
loop_
_entity.id
_entity.type
_entity.pdbx_description
1 polymer ?
#
loop_
_entity_poly.entity_id
_entity_poly.type
_entity_poly.pdbx_seq_one_letter_code
_entity_poly.pdbx_strand_id
1 'polypeptide(L)'
;MNDLFTIGEISKHQNISRQTLIFYDKIGLFRPAYVDPENGYRYYSAAQLDYLDTICIMKKFGFSLDEIKAHMKSYTLDTSLIALRKQLTIIDRQ
;
A
#
# COMPACT_ATOMS: atom_id res chain seq x y z
N MET A 1 -15.20 -12.40 -3.84
CA MET A 1 -14.84 -12.51 -3.78
C MET A 1 -13.71 -12.25 -4.11
N ASN A 2 -13.23 -12.33 -4.67
CA ASN A 2 -12.18 -12.20 -4.95
C ASN A 2 -11.83 -11.04 -5.56
N ASP A 3 -11.60 -10.03 -5.06
CA ASP A 3 -11.20 -8.81 -5.55
C ASP A 3 -9.72 -8.72 -5.56
N LEU A 4 -9.05 -9.75 -5.95
CA LEU A 4 -7.61 -9.78 -6.07
C LEU A 4 -7.19 -9.54 -7.52
N PHE A 5 -6.13 -8.75 -7.69
CA PHE A 5 -5.58 -8.46 -8.99
C PHE A 5 -4.20 -9.09 -9.09
N THR A 6 -3.84 -9.57 -10.28
CA THR A 6 -2.49 -10.10 -10.50
C THR A 6 -1.50 -8.96 -10.58
N ILE A 7 -0.21 -9.28 -10.40
CA ILE A 7 0.83 -8.28 -10.53
C ILE A 7 0.82 -7.66 -11.92
N GLY A 8 0.48 -8.46 -12.94
CA GLY A 8 0.38 -7.95 -14.30
C GLY A 8 -0.73 -6.92 -14.47
N GLU A 9 -1.87 -7.17 -13.81
CA GLU A 9 -2.98 -6.25 -13.86
C GLU A 9 -2.65 -4.94 -13.17
N ILE A 10 -2.00 -5.02 -12.01
CA ILE A 10 -1.58 -3.82 -11.27
C ILE A 10 -0.53 -3.04 -12.07
N SER A 11 0.43 -3.76 -12.64
CA SER A 11 1.48 -3.17 -13.45
C SER A 11 0.89 -2.34 -14.58
N LYS A 12 -0.10 -2.90 -15.26
CA LYS A 12 -0.73 -2.25 -16.38
C LYS A 12 -1.57 -1.06 -15.96
N HIS A 13 -2.34 -1.24 -14.90
CA HIS A 13 -3.25 -0.20 -14.42
C HIS A 13 -2.48 1.01 -13.89
N GLN A 14 -1.41 0.78 -13.16
CA GLN A 14 -0.65 1.85 -12.55
C GLN A 14 0.54 2.32 -13.38
N ASN A 15 0.75 1.69 -14.52
CA ASN A 15 1.87 2.02 -15.40
C ASN A 15 3.20 1.92 -14.66
N ILE A 16 3.40 0.81 -13.97
CA ILE A 16 4.60 0.57 -13.19
C ILE A 16 5.05 -0.84 -13.53
N SER A 17 6.34 -1.08 -13.66
CA SER A 17 6.84 -2.38 -14.08
C SER A 17 6.61 -3.43 -13.01
N ARG A 18 6.47 -4.69 -13.46
CA ARG A 18 6.34 -5.80 -12.53
C ARG A 18 7.58 -5.92 -11.65
N GLN A 19 8.73 -5.66 -12.22
CA GLN A 19 9.99 -5.73 -11.46
C GLN A 19 10.02 -4.70 -10.36
N THR A 20 9.49 -3.52 -10.62
CA THR A 20 9.40 -2.49 -9.58
C THR A 20 8.48 -2.94 -8.45
N LEU A 21 7.36 -3.57 -8.80
CA LEU A 21 6.44 -4.07 -7.78
C LEU A 21 7.08 -5.18 -6.95
N ILE A 22 7.85 -6.05 -7.59
CA ILE A 22 8.57 -7.10 -6.89
C ILE A 22 9.63 -6.49 -5.96
N PHE A 23 10.31 -5.47 -6.44
CA PHE A 23 11.30 -4.76 -5.63
C PHE A 23 10.65 -4.10 -4.42
N TYR A 24 9.49 -3.47 -4.63
CA TYR A 24 8.76 -2.86 -3.52
C TYR A 24 8.37 -3.89 -2.46
N ASP A 25 8.01 -5.08 -2.89
CA ASP A 25 7.73 -6.17 -1.95
C ASP A 25 8.98 -6.52 -1.16
N LYS A 26 10.11 -6.66 -1.83
CA LYS A 26 11.36 -7.07 -1.19
C LYS A 26 11.82 -6.06 -0.14
N ILE A 27 11.64 -4.78 -0.41
CA ILE A 27 12.08 -3.77 0.55
C ILE A 27 10.99 -3.42 1.57
N GLY A 28 9.84 -4.08 1.48
CA GLY A 28 8.76 -3.86 2.44
C GLY A 28 8.00 -2.56 2.24
N LEU A 29 8.10 -1.96 1.07
CA LEU A 29 7.38 -0.72 0.79
C LEU A 29 5.93 -1.00 0.40
N PHE A 30 5.72 -1.98 -0.46
CA PHE A 30 4.37 -2.31 -0.94
C PHE A 30 4.29 -3.81 -1.17
N ARG A 31 3.62 -4.49 -0.28
CA ARG A 31 3.55 -5.94 -0.30
C ARG A 31 2.22 -6.42 -0.84
N PRO A 32 2.20 -7.55 -1.54
CA PRO A 32 0.94 -8.09 -2.03
C PRO A 32 0.05 -8.55 -0.89
N ALA A 33 -1.24 -8.55 -1.13
CA ALA A 33 -2.19 -9.05 -0.15
C ALA A 33 -2.08 -10.55 0.00
N TYR A 34 -1.66 -11.23 -1.06
CA TYR A 34 -1.60 -12.69 -1.05
C TYR A 34 -0.50 -13.17 -2.00
N VAL A 35 0.25 -14.16 -1.58
CA VAL A 35 1.24 -14.82 -2.44
C VAL A 35 0.87 -16.29 -2.49
N ASP A 36 0.66 -16.81 -3.70
CA ASP A 36 0.30 -18.19 -3.88
C ASP A 36 1.51 -19.07 -3.50
N PRO A 37 1.37 -19.94 -2.51
CA PRO A 37 2.52 -20.73 -2.06
C PRO A 37 2.98 -21.76 -3.08
N GLU A 38 2.13 -22.12 -4.04
CA GLU A 38 2.51 -23.12 -5.02
C GLU A 38 3.35 -22.57 -6.15
N ASN A 39 3.05 -21.35 -6.60
CA ASN A 39 3.75 -20.80 -7.74
C ASN A 39 4.44 -19.46 -7.47
N GLY A 40 4.25 -18.92 -6.26
CA GLY A 40 4.86 -17.65 -5.91
C GLY A 40 4.23 -16.43 -6.55
N TYR A 41 3.10 -16.59 -7.20
CA TYR A 41 2.44 -15.45 -7.85
C TYR A 41 1.89 -14.49 -6.81
N ARG A 42 2.02 -13.21 -7.09
CA ARG A 42 1.61 -12.14 -6.19
C ARG A 42 0.27 -11.57 -6.62
N TYR A 43 -0.60 -11.37 -5.63
CA TYR A 43 -1.94 -10.81 -5.86
C TYR A 43 -2.16 -9.63 -4.94
N TYR A 44 -2.85 -8.63 -5.46
CA TYR A 44 -3.06 -7.38 -4.75
C TYR A 44 -4.55 -7.11 -4.63
N SER A 45 -4.95 -6.47 -3.53
CA SER A 45 -6.36 -6.16 -3.32
C SER A 45 -6.68 -4.76 -3.83
N ALA A 46 -7.96 -4.53 -4.09
CA ALA A 46 -8.41 -3.21 -4.51
C ALA A 46 -8.09 -2.15 -3.45
N ALA A 47 -8.15 -2.53 -2.18
CA ALA A 47 -7.88 -1.60 -1.09
C ALA A 47 -6.44 -1.10 -1.13
N GLN A 48 -5.53 -1.84 -1.74
CA GLN A 48 -4.13 -1.44 -1.82
C GLN A 48 -3.86 -0.42 -2.93
N LEU A 49 -4.81 -0.20 -3.82
CA LEU A 49 -4.57 0.70 -4.95
C LEU A 49 -4.34 2.14 -4.51
N ASP A 50 -5.08 2.59 -3.50
CA ASP A 50 -4.89 3.95 -2.98
C ASP A 50 -3.50 4.11 -2.38
N TYR A 51 -3.04 3.09 -1.69
CA TYR A 51 -1.71 3.08 -1.10
C TYR A 51 -0.65 3.20 -2.21
N LEU A 52 -0.82 2.42 -3.27
CA LEU A 52 0.12 2.46 -4.38
C LEU A 52 0.07 3.80 -5.11
N ASP A 53 -1.12 4.39 -5.24
CA ASP A 53 -1.26 5.72 -5.83
C ASP A 53 -0.42 6.74 -5.07
N THR A 54 -0.47 6.70 -3.74
CA THR A 54 0.30 7.61 -2.90
C THR A 54 1.79 7.42 -3.15
N ILE A 55 2.25 6.17 -3.22
CA ILE A 55 3.66 5.89 -3.50
C ILE A 55 4.07 6.49 -4.84
N CYS A 56 3.24 6.29 -5.87
CA CYS A 56 3.54 6.79 -7.21
C CYS A 56 3.59 8.32 -7.23
N ILE A 57 2.67 8.96 -6.54
CA ILE A 57 2.65 10.42 -6.46
C ILE A 57 3.91 10.94 -5.78
N MET A 58 4.30 10.34 -4.67
CA MET A 58 5.50 10.77 -3.95
C MET A 58 6.75 10.58 -4.81
N LYS A 59 6.80 9.48 -5.57
CA LYS A 59 7.92 9.27 -6.49
C LYS A 59 8.00 10.39 -7.53
N LYS A 60 6.85 10.81 -8.04
CA LYS A 60 6.82 11.88 -9.01
C LYS A 60 7.34 13.20 -8.45
N PHE A 61 7.12 13.42 -7.15
CA PHE A 61 7.62 14.64 -6.51
C PHE A 61 9.05 14.52 -6.03
N GLY A 62 9.72 13.42 -6.36
CA GLY A 62 11.13 13.31 -6.08
C GLY A 62 11.51 12.73 -4.72
N PHE A 63 10.55 12.19 -3.98
CA PHE A 63 10.87 11.56 -2.70
C PHE A 63 11.63 10.27 -2.93
N SER A 64 12.58 10.00 -2.05
CA SER A 64 13.32 8.74 -2.11
C SER A 64 12.44 7.60 -1.60
N LEU A 65 12.82 6.38 -1.94
CA LEU A 65 12.07 5.21 -1.47
C LEU A 65 12.09 5.12 0.06
N ASP A 66 13.21 5.49 0.68
CA ASP A 66 13.28 5.48 2.15
C ASP A 66 12.33 6.51 2.75
N GLU A 67 12.23 7.67 2.13
CA GLU A 67 11.32 8.72 2.59
C GLU A 67 9.87 8.27 2.42
N ILE A 68 9.57 7.65 1.29
CA ILE A 68 8.22 7.16 1.04
C ILE A 68 7.88 6.08 2.05
N LYS A 69 8.80 5.15 2.28
CA LYS A 69 8.57 4.06 3.21
C LYS A 69 8.30 4.58 4.62
N ALA A 70 9.08 5.56 5.05
CA ALA A 70 8.89 6.17 6.37
C ALA A 70 7.54 6.85 6.46
N HIS A 71 7.16 7.57 5.41
CA HIS A 71 5.86 8.25 5.37
C HIS A 71 4.70 7.26 5.43
N MET A 72 4.79 6.18 4.66
CA MET A 72 3.71 5.21 4.61
C MET A 72 3.53 4.51 5.95
N LYS A 73 4.62 4.28 6.68
CA LYS A 73 4.53 3.73 8.02
C LYS A 73 3.80 4.69 8.95
N SER A 74 4.19 5.96 8.91
CA SER A 74 3.56 6.99 9.73
C SER A 74 2.09 7.13 9.37
N TYR A 75 1.79 7.10 8.09
CA TYR A 75 0.43 7.23 7.61
C TYR A 75 -0.46 6.14 8.22
N THR A 76 0.01 4.91 8.19
CA THR A 76 -0.76 3.80 8.72
C THR A 76 -0.99 3.95 10.23
N LEU A 77 0.05 4.34 10.96
CA LEU A 77 -0.07 4.57 12.40
C LEU A 77 -1.00 5.74 12.68
N ASP A 78 -0.80 6.85 11.98
CA ASP A 78 -1.61 8.04 12.17
C ASP A 78 -3.08 7.77 11.88
N THR A 79 -3.35 6.99 10.85
CA THR A 79 -4.73 6.66 10.51
C THR A 79 -5.38 5.87 11.64
N SER A 80 -4.65 4.93 12.21
CA SER A 80 -5.16 4.14 13.34
C SER A 80 -5.39 5.01 14.56
N LEU A 81 -4.46 5.91 14.85
CA LEU A 81 -4.58 6.81 15.98
C LEU A 81 -5.73 7.78 15.81
N ILE A 82 -5.92 8.28 14.60
CA ILE A 82 -7.01 9.20 14.32
C ILE A 82 -8.36 8.51 14.54
N ALA A 83 -8.48 7.28 14.06
CA ALA A 83 -9.71 6.52 14.24
C ALA A 83 -10.00 6.31 15.73
N LEU A 84 -8.96 5.97 16.49
CA LEU A 84 -9.10 5.76 17.92
C LEU A 84 -9.47 7.06 18.63
N ARG A 85 -8.82 8.15 18.27
CA ARG A 85 -9.11 9.44 18.86
C ARG A 85 -10.53 9.88 18.59
N LYS A 86 -11.03 9.62 17.39
CA LYS A 86 -12.41 9.98 17.07
C LYS A 86 -13.38 9.26 17.95
N GLN A 87 -13.14 8.00 18.24
CA GLN A 87 -14.00 7.25 19.11
C GLN A 87 -13.96 7.80 20.54
N LEU A 88 -12.77 8.11 21.01
CA LEU A 88 -12.62 8.68 22.35
C LEU A 88 -13.28 10.05 22.45
N THR A 89 -13.15 10.85 21.41
CA THR A 89 -13.76 12.19 21.41
C THR A 89 -15.28 12.09 21.49
N ILE A 90 -15.84 11.14 20.76
CA ILE A 90 -17.28 10.94 20.77
C ILE A 90 -17.75 10.55 22.17
N ILE A 91 -17.00 9.67 22.83
CA ILE A 91 -17.31 9.24 24.17
C ILE A 91 -17.20 10.41 25.13
N ASP A 92 -16.14 11.19 25.00
CA ASP A 92 -15.93 12.32 25.90
C ASP A 92 -16.99 13.38 25.81
N ARG A 93 -17.58 13.54 24.65
CA ARG A 93 -18.59 14.57 24.47
C ARG A 93 -19.92 14.22 25.10
N GLN A 94 -20.04 13.02 25.53
CA GLN A 94 -21.24 12.60 26.19
C GLN A 94 -21.09 12.67 27.68
#